data_bcbe52462e39c8d594c412a9352481d2
#
_entry.id   bcbe52462e39c8d594c412a9352481d2
#
_cell.length_a   1.000
_cell.length_b   1.000
_cell.length_c   1.000
_cell.angle_alpha   90.00
_cell.angle_beta   90.00
_cell.angle_gamma   90.00
#
_symmetry.space_group_name_H-M   'P 1'
#
loop_
_entity.id
_entity.type
_entity.pdbx_description
1 polymer ?
#
loop_
_entity_poly.entity_id
_entity_poly.type
_entity_poly.pdbx_seq_one_letter_code
_entity_poly.pdbx_strand_id
1 'polypeptide(L)'
;MDIQVANSEPVALTADDGTNFSEPETTYNAKYPHNHVLETEGGHIREYDDTVDAKRIHERHASGSAYEILDDGTKITRVKKDNYDLVTGDHFAHIKGNHSTTVDGGVRVFVNADATTGSSYTIEVGNKSNVNVQVNKGNINLHSADGDINLKSGKDVVIDAAQGIYMKGNLYSAEIDGTWLEKVTGNNTKTGKKINLN
;
A
#
# COMPACT_ATOMS: atom_id res chain seq x y z
N MET A 1 -13.40 -41.09 -14.12
CA MET A 1 -14.21 -39.92 -13.83
C MET A 1 -13.23 -38.79 -13.70
N ASP A 2 -13.04 -37.99 -14.76
CA ASP A 2 -12.12 -36.87 -14.71
C ASP A 2 -12.71 -35.80 -13.79
N ILE A 3 -12.15 -35.69 -12.59
CA ILE A 3 -12.47 -34.58 -11.70
C ILE A 3 -11.84 -33.36 -12.32
N GLN A 4 -12.58 -32.64 -13.13
CA GLN A 4 -12.24 -31.30 -13.56
C GLN A 4 -12.25 -30.41 -12.29
N VAL A 5 -11.09 -30.23 -11.67
CA VAL A 5 -10.89 -29.17 -10.70
C VAL A 5 -11.18 -27.88 -11.45
N ALA A 6 -12.34 -27.29 -11.23
CA ALA A 6 -12.69 -26.02 -11.86
C ALA A 6 -11.63 -24.98 -11.45
N ASN A 7 -10.66 -24.79 -12.33
CA ASN A 7 -9.73 -23.67 -12.20
C ASN A 7 -10.57 -22.40 -12.25
N SER A 8 -10.65 -21.68 -11.15
CA SER A 8 -11.17 -20.33 -11.19
C SER A 8 -10.24 -19.52 -12.08
N GLU A 9 -10.79 -18.78 -13.05
CA GLU A 9 -10.02 -17.91 -13.93
C GLU A 9 -9.08 -17.02 -13.12
N PRO A 10 -7.81 -16.86 -13.53
CA PRO A 10 -6.87 -15.98 -12.89
C PRO A 10 -7.42 -14.55 -12.81
N VAL A 11 -7.24 -13.90 -11.69
CA VAL A 11 -7.66 -12.50 -11.52
C VAL A 11 -6.63 -11.61 -12.19
N ALA A 12 -7.08 -10.82 -13.17
CA ALA A 12 -6.30 -9.76 -13.77
C ALA A 12 -7.00 -8.41 -13.52
N LEU A 13 -6.27 -7.46 -12.94
CA LEU A 13 -6.75 -6.11 -12.64
C LEU A 13 -5.77 -5.10 -13.20
N THR A 14 -6.30 -4.04 -13.79
CA THR A 14 -5.51 -2.89 -14.23
C THR A 14 -5.88 -1.70 -13.37
N ALA A 15 -4.91 -1.13 -12.65
CA ALA A 15 -5.11 0.10 -11.90
C ALA A 15 -5.20 1.32 -12.85
N ASP A 16 -5.76 2.42 -12.36
CA ASP A 16 -5.93 3.68 -13.14
C ASP A 16 -4.61 4.27 -13.68
N ASP A 17 -3.47 3.94 -13.04
CA ASP A 17 -2.13 4.34 -13.47
C ASP A 17 -1.53 3.42 -14.54
N GLY A 18 -2.28 2.39 -14.99
CA GLY A 18 -1.84 1.39 -15.95
C GLY A 18 -1.03 0.24 -15.33
N THR A 19 -0.86 0.20 -14.02
CA THR A 19 -0.23 -0.93 -13.33
C THR A 19 -1.15 -2.15 -13.38
N ASN A 20 -0.61 -3.27 -13.84
CA ASN A 20 -1.36 -4.53 -13.93
C ASN A 20 -1.07 -5.40 -12.72
N PHE A 21 -2.11 -5.87 -12.06
CA PHE A 21 -2.07 -7.02 -11.17
C PHE A 21 -2.53 -8.24 -11.95
N SER A 22 -1.71 -9.27 -12.02
CA SER A 22 -2.05 -10.56 -12.63
C SER A 22 -1.72 -11.67 -11.65
N GLU A 23 -2.69 -12.50 -11.37
CA GLU A 23 -2.47 -13.75 -10.65
C GLU A 23 -1.64 -14.69 -11.52
N PRO A 24 -0.59 -15.36 -11.01
CA PRO A 24 0.14 -16.37 -11.76
C PRO A 24 -0.78 -17.50 -12.25
N GLU A 25 -0.49 -18.03 -13.43
CA GLU A 25 -1.19 -19.19 -13.95
C GLU A 25 -0.86 -20.42 -13.09
N THR A 26 -1.87 -21.29 -12.90
CA THR A 26 -1.66 -22.56 -12.21
C THR A 26 -0.78 -23.50 -13.05
N THR A 27 0.11 -24.21 -12.39
CA THR A 27 0.95 -25.25 -13.02
C THR A 27 0.25 -26.62 -13.04
N TYR A 28 -1.06 -26.66 -12.82
CA TYR A 28 -1.83 -27.92 -12.77
C TYR A 28 -1.64 -28.78 -14.02
N ASN A 29 -1.03 -29.95 -13.85
CA ASN A 29 -0.83 -30.95 -14.89
C ASN A 29 -0.74 -32.35 -14.24
N ALA A 30 -1.67 -32.63 -13.35
CA ALA A 30 -1.65 -33.84 -12.52
C ALA A 30 -1.64 -35.12 -13.33
N LYS A 31 -0.79 -36.07 -12.96
CA LYS A 31 -0.67 -37.38 -13.59
C LYS A 31 -0.76 -38.49 -12.53
N TYR A 32 -1.68 -39.41 -12.75
CA TYR A 32 -1.74 -40.63 -11.93
C TYR A 32 -0.45 -41.45 -12.10
N PRO A 33 0.15 -42.04 -11.04
CA PRO A 33 -0.36 -42.11 -9.65
C PRO A 33 0.19 -40.98 -8.72
N HIS A 34 0.73 -39.90 -9.25
CA HIS A 34 1.46 -38.90 -8.48
C HIS A 34 0.53 -37.87 -7.80
N ASN A 35 -0.74 -37.85 -8.17
CA ASN A 35 -1.70 -36.91 -7.60
C ASN A 35 -2.57 -37.60 -6.52
N HIS A 36 -2.58 -37.03 -5.32
CA HIS A 36 -3.32 -37.48 -4.17
C HIS A 36 -4.35 -36.44 -3.76
N VAL A 37 -5.63 -36.72 -4.01
CA VAL A 37 -6.76 -35.82 -3.76
C VAL A 37 -7.68 -36.39 -2.70
N LEU A 38 -8.00 -35.56 -1.70
CA LEU A 38 -9.08 -35.75 -0.76
C LEU A 38 -10.19 -34.76 -1.10
N GLU A 39 -11.36 -35.27 -1.50
CA GLU A 39 -12.57 -34.47 -1.71
C GLU A 39 -13.64 -34.89 -0.71
N THR A 40 -14.31 -33.90 -0.11
CA THR A 40 -15.43 -34.15 0.80
C THR A 40 -16.76 -34.05 0.06
N GLU A 41 -17.84 -34.60 0.62
CA GLU A 41 -19.20 -34.48 0.06
C GLU A 41 -19.64 -33.01 -0.11
N GLY A 42 -19.12 -32.10 0.71
CA GLY A 42 -19.36 -30.65 0.64
C GLY A 42 -18.57 -29.94 -0.44
N GLY A 43 -17.69 -30.63 -1.21
CA GLY A 43 -16.91 -30.07 -2.29
C GLY A 43 -15.63 -29.33 -1.81
N HIS A 44 -15.14 -29.61 -0.59
CA HIS A 44 -13.82 -29.15 -0.15
C HIS A 44 -12.74 -30.09 -0.69
N ILE A 45 -11.62 -29.55 -1.12
CA ILE A 45 -10.52 -30.30 -1.73
C ILE A 45 -9.23 -30.01 -0.98
N ARG A 46 -8.44 -31.08 -0.72
CA ARG A 46 -7.04 -31.03 -0.37
C ARG A 46 -6.25 -31.91 -1.33
N GLU A 47 -5.24 -31.36 -1.96
CA GLU A 47 -4.47 -32.02 -3.01
C GLU A 47 -2.98 -31.88 -2.77
N TYR A 48 -2.26 -33.00 -2.95
CA TYR A 48 -0.81 -33.08 -3.03
C TYR A 48 -0.46 -33.71 -4.37
N ASP A 49 0.20 -32.99 -5.23
CA ASP A 49 0.61 -33.43 -6.55
C ASP A 49 2.14 -33.49 -6.63
N ASP A 50 2.67 -34.68 -6.82
CA ASP A 50 4.08 -34.96 -6.99
C ASP A 50 4.46 -35.19 -8.46
N THR A 51 3.61 -34.80 -9.40
CA THR A 51 3.91 -34.88 -10.83
C THR A 51 5.18 -34.07 -11.14
N VAL A 52 6.11 -34.71 -11.85
CA VAL A 52 7.38 -34.07 -12.22
C VAL A 52 7.13 -32.80 -13.04
N ASP A 53 7.82 -31.73 -12.70
CA ASP A 53 7.70 -30.39 -13.31
C ASP A 53 6.29 -29.73 -13.17
N ALA A 54 5.46 -30.27 -12.24
CA ALA A 54 4.15 -29.72 -11.96
C ALA A 54 3.71 -29.97 -10.50
N LYS A 55 4.66 -30.09 -9.57
CA LYS A 55 4.36 -30.32 -8.16
C LYS A 55 3.51 -29.20 -7.61
N ARG A 56 2.54 -29.60 -6.74
CA ARG A 56 1.60 -28.62 -6.21
C ARG A 56 1.02 -29.05 -4.87
N ILE A 57 0.83 -28.08 -3.98
CA ILE A 57 -0.03 -28.22 -2.81
C ILE A 57 -1.23 -27.30 -3.02
N HIS A 58 -2.45 -27.83 -2.95
CA HIS A 58 -3.66 -27.05 -3.14
C HIS A 58 -4.70 -27.40 -2.09
N GLU A 59 -5.27 -26.40 -1.44
CA GLU A 59 -6.41 -26.56 -0.53
C GLU A 59 -7.49 -25.55 -0.90
N ARG A 60 -8.72 -26.05 -1.14
CA ARG A 60 -9.84 -25.25 -1.61
C ARG A 60 -11.09 -25.49 -0.78
N HIS A 61 -11.70 -24.42 -0.33
CA HIS A 61 -13.06 -24.43 0.21
C HIS A 61 -14.09 -24.47 -0.94
N ALA A 62 -15.25 -25.10 -0.72
CA ALA A 62 -16.33 -25.21 -1.73
C ALA A 62 -16.79 -23.84 -2.28
N SER A 63 -16.65 -22.73 -1.53
CA SER A 63 -16.94 -21.36 -2.00
C SER A 63 -15.92 -20.81 -3.01
N GLY A 64 -14.79 -21.49 -3.21
CA GLY A 64 -13.69 -21.08 -4.08
C GLY A 64 -12.58 -20.30 -3.38
N SER A 65 -12.64 -20.05 -2.06
CA SER A 65 -11.48 -19.60 -1.31
C SER A 65 -10.45 -20.72 -1.25
N ALA A 66 -9.17 -20.40 -1.50
CA ALA A 66 -8.12 -21.39 -1.65
C ALA A 66 -6.75 -20.84 -1.31
N TYR A 67 -5.80 -21.73 -1.02
CA TYR A 67 -4.40 -21.43 -1.22
C TYR A 67 -3.73 -22.50 -2.10
N GLU A 68 -2.70 -22.10 -2.82
CA GLU A 68 -1.95 -22.95 -3.71
C GLU A 68 -0.45 -22.65 -3.57
N ILE A 69 0.39 -23.68 -3.59
CA ILE A 69 1.83 -23.56 -3.69
C ILE A 69 2.25 -24.29 -4.96
N LEU A 70 2.84 -23.55 -5.89
CA LEU A 70 3.26 -24.05 -7.19
C LEU A 70 4.63 -24.75 -7.12
N ASP A 71 5.05 -25.41 -8.21
CA ASP A 71 6.30 -26.16 -8.30
C ASP A 71 7.55 -25.30 -8.05
N ASP A 72 7.53 -24.03 -8.43
CA ASP A 72 8.58 -23.05 -8.18
C ASP A 72 8.58 -22.45 -6.77
N GLY A 73 7.63 -22.87 -5.90
CA GLY A 73 7.44 -22.36 -4.56
C GLY A 73 6.60 -21.09 -4.44
N THR A 74 6.06 -20.56 -5.54
CA THR A 74 5.13 -19.43 -5.51
C THR A 74 3.87 -19.81 -4.73
N LYS A 75 3.52 -19.01 -3.71
CA LYS A 75 2.29 -19.18 -2.93
C LYS A 75 1.24 -18.18 -3.35
N ILE A 76 0.06 -18.67 -3.68
CA ILE A 76 -1.14 -17.89 -3.99
C ILE A 76 -2.17 -18.11 -2.90
N THR A 77 -2.77 -17.04 -2.37
CA THR A 77 -3.90 -17.11 -1.44
C THR A 77 -5.05 -16.33 -2.04
N ARG A 78 -6.18 -17.00 -2.25
CA ARG A 78 -7.41 -16.42 -2.80
C ARG A 78 -8.51 -16.46 -1.76
N VAL A 79 -9.08 -15.31 -1.45
CA VAL A 79 -10.21 -15.17 -0.53
C VAL A 79 -11.39 -14.57 -1.30
N LYS A 80 -12.53 -15.29 -1.30
CA LYS A 80 -13.73 -14.91 -2.08
C LYS A 80 -14.63 -13.90 -1.35
N LYS A 81 -14.42 -13.70 -0.06
CA LYS A 81 -15.14 -12.73 0.76
C LYS A 81 -14.15 -11.94 1.63
N ASP A 82 -14.48 -11.71 2.86
CA ASP A 82 -13.66 -10.97 3.80
C ASP A 82 -12.46 -11.81 4.28
N ASN A 83 -11.32 -11.17 4.41
CA ASN A 83 -10.14 -11.73 5.05
C ASN A 83 -9.87 -11.00 6.36
N TYR A 84 -9.68 -11.76 7.45
CA TYR A 84 -9.29 -11.24 8.76
C TYR A 84 -7.93 -11.81 9.14
N ASP A 85 -6.98 -10.93 9.39
CA ASP A 85 -5.67 -11.27 9.93
C ASP A 85 -5.56 -10.69 11.34
N LEU A 86 -5.66 -11.55 12.35
CA LEU A 86 -5.70 -11.20 13.77
C LEU A 86 -4.42 -11.66 14.44
N VAL A 87 -3.56 -10.70 14.81
CA VAL A 87 -2.28 -10.96 15.47
C VAL A 87 -2.32 -10.34 16.87
N THR A 88 -2.23 -11.17 17.91
CA THR A 88 -2.25 -10.71 19.32
C THR A 88 -0.87 -10.35 19.86
N GLY A 89 0.18 -10.67 19.13
CA GLY A 89 1.56 -10.29 19.40
C GLY A 89 2.12 -9.43 18.28
N ASP A 90 3.41 -9.50 18.04
CA ASP A 90 4.08 -8.76 17.00
C ASP A 90 3.83 -9.36 15.60
N HIS A 91 3.76 -8.53 14.59
CA HIS A 91 3.71 -8.95 13.19
C HIS A 91 4.94 -8.43 12.44
N PHE A 92 5.74 -9.34 11.90
CA PHE A 92 6.93 -9.03 11.11
C PHE A 92 6.76 -9.48 9.66
N ALA A 93 7.04 -8.60 8.72
CA ALA A 93 7.11 -8.92 7.30
C ALA A 93 8.45 -8.48 6.71
N HIS A 94 9.17 -9.40 6.02
CA HIS A 94 10.40 -9.09 5.30
C HIS A 94 10.25 -9.50 3.83
N ILE A 95 10.29 -8.53 2.93
CA ILE A 95 10.13 -8.73 1.50
C ILE A 95 11.40 -8.29 0.79
N LYS A 96 12.10 -9.25 0.14
CA LYS A 96 13.32 -8.94 -0.62
C LYS A 96 13.04 -8.30 -1.97
N GLY A 97 11.88 -8.54 -2.53
CA GLY A 97 11.42 -7.98 -3.79
C GLY A 97 10.51 -6.77 -3.60
N ASN A 98 9.67 -6.53 -4.57
CA ASN A 98 8.67 -5.45 -4.51
C ASN A 98 7.48 -5.84 -3.64
N HIS A 99 6.91 -4.87 -2.96
CA HIS A 99 5.61 -4.97 -2.33
C HIS A 99 4.64 -4.05 -3.05
N SER A 100 3.59 -4.61 -3.63
CA SER A 100 2.52 -3.87 -4.29
C SER A 100 1.18 -4.16 -3.61
N THR A 101 0.40 -3.11 -3.35
CA THR A 101 -0.95 -3.22 -2.79
C THR A 101 -1.89 -2.39 -3.63
N THR A 102 -2.92 -3.02 -4.19
CA THR A 102 -4.00 -2.35 -4.94
C THR A 102 -5.30 -2.51 -4.16
N VAL A 103 -6.01 -1.42 -3.93
CA VAL A 103 -7.27 -1.39 -3.18
C VAL A 103 -8.28 -0.53 -3.92
N ASP A 104 -9.38 -1.12 -4.38
CA ASP A 104 -10.45 -0.40 -5.07
C ASP A 104 -11.32 0.44 -4.12
N GLY A 105 -11.24 0.15 -2.82
CA GLY A 105 -11.94 0.88 -1.77
C GLY A 105 -11.02 1.79 -0.96
N GLY A 106 -11.37 2.02 0.30
CA GLY A 106 -10.58 2.83 1.21
C GLY A 106 -9.51 2.04 1.95
N VAL A 107 -8.38 2.68 2.23
CA VAL A 107 -7.36 2.17 3.15
C VAL A 107 -7.35 3.01 4.41
N ARG A 108 -7.41 2.36 5.58
CA ARG A 108 -7.26 3.02 6.88
C ARG A 108 -6.13 2.36 7.66
N VAL A 109 -5.17 3.17 8.09
CA VAL A 109 -4.16 2.78 9.07
C VAL A 109 -4.45 3.54 10.35
N PHE A 110 -4.65 2.82 11.45
CA PHE A 110 -4.88 3.41 12.77
C PHE A 110 -3.86 2.84 13.75
N VAL A 111 -3.00 3.70 14.27
CA VAL A 111 -2.02 3.36 15.30
C VAL A 111 -2.55 3.89 16.62
N ASN A 112 -3.05 2.99 17.47
CA ASN A 112 -3.59 3.33 18.79
C ASN A 112 -2.54 3.03 19.85
N ALA A 113 -1.75 4.04 20.19
CA ALA A 113 -0.77 3.91 21.24
C ALA A 113 -1.41 3.91 22.63
N ASP A 114 -0.91 3.08 23.53
CA ASP A 114 -1.11 3.29 24.97
C ASP A 114 -0.47 4.63 25.38
N ALA A 115 -1.18 5.43 26.15
CA ALA A 115 -0.73 6.74 26.62
C ALA A 115 0.60 6.71 27.41
N THR A 116 1.02 5.53 27.87
CA THR A 116 2.25 5.35 28.66
C THR A 116 3.48 5.00 27.85
N THR A 117 3.35 4.40 26.67
CA THR A 117 4.51 3.88 25.91
C THR A 117 4.84 4.66 24.66
N GLY A 118 3.90 5.45 24.15
CA GLY A 118 4.06 6.16 22.87
C GLY A 118 4.26 5.20 21.69
N SER A 119 3.64 5.47 20.58
CA SER A 119 3.82 4.70 19.35
C SER A 119 3.91 5.64 18.16
N SER A 120 4.53 5.18 17.08
CA SER A 120 4.65 5.98 15.87
C SER A 120 4.28 5.18 14.63
N TYR A 121 3.80 5.88 13.64
CA TYR A 121 3.77 5.38 12.27
C TYR A 121 4.92 6.02 11.51
N THR A 122 5.93 5.23 11.18
CA THR A 122 7.16 5.71 10.53
C THR A 122 7.24 5.20 9.10
N ILE A 123 7.53 6.11 8.17
CA ILE A 123 7.89 5.79 6.78
C ILE A 123 9.33 6.23 6.58
N GLU A 124 10.22 5.28 6.38
CA GLU A 124 11.62 5.54 6.10
C GLU A 124 12.01 4.94 4.75
N VAL A 125 12.61 5.76 3.89
CA VAL A 125 13.04 5.37 2.55
C VAL A 125 14.52 5.71 2.39
N GLY A 126 15.34 4.66 2.27
CA GLY A 126 16.79 4.78 2.12
C GLY A 126 17.25 4.90 0.67
N ASN A 127 18.54 5.24 0.50
CA ASN A 127 19.32 5.07 -0.73
C ASN A 127 18.65 5.50 -2.06
N LYS A 128 18.64 6.83 -2.33
CA LYS A 128 18.21 7.41 -3.63
C LYS A 128 16.78 7.08 -4.06
N SER A 129 15.93 6.71 -3.13
CA SER A 129 14.52 6.41 -3.36
C SER A 129 13.64 7.56 -2.87
N ASN A 130 12.40 7.62 -3.31
CA ASN A 130 11.46 8.70 -3.02
C ASN A 130 10.23 8.18 -2.28
N VAL A 131 9.59 9.07 -1.52
CA VAL A 131 8.19 8.90 -1.10
C VAL A 131 7.34 9.82 -1.96
N ASN A 132 6.45 9.24 -2.76
CA ASN A 132 5.51 9.98 -3.59
C ASN A 132 4.11 9.87 -2.98
N VAL A 133 3.47 11.01 -2.74
CA VAL A 133 2.06 11.08 -2.33
C VAL A 133 1.30 11.88 -3.37
N GLN A 134 0.39 11.21 -4.09
CA GLN A 134 -0.37 11.83 -5.17
C GLN A 134 -1.86 11.61 -4.98
N VAL A 135 -2.65 12.66 -5.15
CA VAL A 135 -4.11 12.62 -5.16
C VAL A 135 -4.59 13.28 -6.45
N ASN A 136 -5.20 12.51 -7.35
CA ASN A 136 -5.66 13.00 -8.65
C ASN A 136 -6.89 13.92 -8.53
N LYS A 137 -7.82 13.59 -7.63
CA LYS A 137 -9.02 14.38 -7.34
C LYS A 137 -9.30 14.33 -5.84
N GLY A 138 -9.25 15.48 -5.18
CA GLY A 138 -9.44 15.56 -3.73
C GLY A 138 -8.31 16.31 -3.04
N ASN A 139 -8.14 16.11 -1.74
CA ASN A 139 -7.20 16.85 -0.90
C ASN A 139 -6.18 15.93 -0.23
N ILE A 140 -5.00 16.48 0.04
CA ILE A 140 -4.05 15.93 1.00
C ILE A 140 -4.17 16.77 2.27
N ASN A 141 -4.61 16.16 3.39
CA ASN A 141 -4.77 16.84 4.67
C ASN A 141 -3.70 16.35 5.64
N LEU A 142 -2.89 17.26 6.16
CA LEU A 142 -1.94 17.03 7.24
C LEU A 142 -2.43 17.81 8.45
N HIS A 143 -2.74 17.13 9.55
CA HIS A 143 -3.28 17.74 10.74
C HIS A 143 -2.60 17.18 11.99
N SER A 144 -2.10 18.08 12.85
CA SER A 144 -1.66 17.77 14.21
C SER A 144 -2.51 18.56 15.17
N ALA A 145 -3.16 17.89 16.13
CA ALA A 145 -4.09 18.55 17.06
C ALA A 145 -3.33 19.38 18.10
N ASP A 146 -2.28 18.81 18.71
CA ASP A 146 -1.57 19.39 19.85
C ASP A 146 -0.04 19.50 19.63
N GLY A 147 0.45 19.09 18.45
CA GLY A 147 1.87 19.14 18.14
C GLY A 147 2.17 19.92 16.86
N ASP A 148 3.40 19.88 16.44
CA ASP A 148 3.91 20.58 15.27
C ASP A 148 3.83 19.72 14.00
N ILE A 149 3.78 20.37 12.84
CA ILE A 149 4.07 19.80 11.54
C ILE A 149 5.43 20.35 11.08
N ASN A 150 6.47 19.51 11.10
CA ASN A 150 7.82 19.89 10.77
C ASN A 150 8.20 19.45 9.35
N LEU A 151 8.58 20.39 8.49
CA LEU A 151 9.12 20.14 7.15
C LEU A 151 10.59 20.55 7.14
N LYS A 152 11.49 19.60 6.91
CA LYS A 152 12.94 19.86 6.83
C LYS A 152 13.50 19.25 5.55
N SER A 153 14.24 20.04 4.80
CA SER A 153 14.93 19.60 3.58
C SER A 153 16.41 19.98 3.66
N GLY A 154 17.28 19.12 3.16
CA GLY A 154 18.71 19.40 2.98
C GLY A 154 19.00 20.24 1.73
N LYS A 155 17.99 20.51 0.89
CA LYS A 155 18.08 21.34 -0.31
C LYS A 155 16.91 22.32 -0.31
N ASP A 156 15.89 22.05 -1.12
CA ASP A 156 14.78 22.96 -1.34
C ASP A 156 13.48 22.41 -0.78
N VAL A 157 12.61 23.28 -0.28
CA VAL A 157 11.18 23.02 -0.10
C VAL A 157 10.46 23.88 -1.14
N VAL A 158 9.83 23.23 -2.12
CA VAL A 158 9.09 23.90 -3.19
C VAL A 158 7.59 23.78 -2.91
N ILE A 159 6.91 24.93 -2.88
CA ILE A 159 5.45 25.00 -2.75
C ILE A 159 4.94 25.73 -3.98
N ASP A 160 4.24 25.00 -4.86
CA ASP A 160 3.62 25.54 -6.08
C ASP A 160 2.12 25.36 -6.01
N ALA A 161 1.38 26.45 -6.19
CA ALA A 161 -0.07 26.45 -6.11
C ALA A 161 -0.67 27.32 -7.22
N ALA A 162 -1.50 26.70 -8.07
CA ALA A 162 -2.12 27.37 -9.20
C ALA A 162 -3.03 28.55 -8.78
N GLN A 163 -3.64 28.50 -7.59
CA GLN A 163 -4.58 29.53 -7.13
C GLN A 163 -4.00 30.38 -5.99
N GLY A 164 -3.47 29.76 -4.94
CA GLY A 164 -2.95 30.53 -3.81
C GLY A 164 -2.40 29.69 -2.68
N ILE A 165 -1.54 30.32 -1.90
CA ILE A 165 -0.96 29.77 -0.66
C ILE A 165 -1.47 30.64 0.50
N TYR A 166 -2.21 30.04 1.43
CA TYR A 166 -2.79 30.73 2.58
C TYR A 166 -2.09 30.30 3.85
N MET A 167 -1.50 31.28 4.56
CA MET A 167 -0.86 31.05 5.86
C MET A 167 -1.58 31.87 6.91
N LYS A 168 -2.02 31.24 8.00
CA LYS A 168 -2.67 31.91 9.13
C LYS A 168 -2.05 31.40 10.42
N GLY A 169 -1.60 32.32 11.26
CA GLY A 169 -0.99 32.03 12.56
C GLY A 169 -0.85 33.30 13.38
N ASN A 170 -0.45 33.16 14.63
CA ASN A 170 -0.14 34.29 15.51
C ASN A 170 1.19 34.96 15.16
N LEU A 171 2.13 34.21 14.60
CA LEU A 171 3.44 34.66 14.19
C LEU A 171 3.82 34.01 12.86
N TYR A 172 4.30 34.79 11.93
CA TYR A 172 5.05 34.34 10.78
C TYR A 172 6.47 34.90 10.92
N SER A 173 7.47 34.03 10.93
CA SER A 173 8.87 34.41 10.98
C SER A 173 9.63 33.72 9.85
N ALA A 174 10.50 34.47 9.16
CA ALA A 174 11.42 33.94 8.18
C ALA A 174 12.83 34.48 8.53
N GLU A 175 13.78 33.56 8.70
CA GLU A 175 15.20 33.86 8.87
C GLU A 175 15.95 33.37 7.64
N ILE A 176 16.66 34.24 6.97
CA ILE A 176 17.27 33.99 5.66
C ILE A 176 18.74 34.40 5.72
N ASP A 177 19.65 33.44 5.67
CA ASP A 177 21.11 33.66 5.62
C ASP A 177 21.63 34.00 4.23
N GLY A 178 20.77 34.23 3.28
CA GLY A 178 21.10 34.51 1.89
C GLY A 178 20.25 35.62 1.31
N THR A 179 19.81 35.43 0.09
CA THR A 179 19.00 36.39 -0.64
C THR A 179 17.51 36.10 -0.49
N TRP A 180 16.73 37.08 -0.06
CA TRP A 180 15.28 37.09 -0.18
C TRP A 180 14.90 37.68 -1.53
N LEU A 181 14.22 36.92 -2.36
CA LEU A 181 13.67 37.39 -3.62
C LEU A 181 12.14 37.32 -3.60
N GLU A 182 11.46 38.44 -3.68
CA GLU A 182 10.03 38.55 -3.87
C GLU A 182 9.75 39.12 -5.26
N LYS A 183 9.07 38.35 -6.12
CA LYS A 183 8.64 38.82 -7.43
C LYS A 183 7.09 38.78 -7.48
N VAL A 184 6.49 39.95 -7.57
CA VAL A 184 5.05 40.14 -7.65
C VAL A 184 4.70 40.79 -8.98
N THR A 185 3.83 40.13 -9.79
CA THR A 185 3.36 40.67 -11.07
C THR A 185 2.02 41.41 -10.94
N GLY A 186 1.37 41.34 -9.79
CA GLY A 186 0.11 41.98 -9.45
C GLY A 186 0.24 42.92 -8.26
N ASN A 187 -0.82 43.12 -7.49
CA ASN A 187 -0.82 43.97 -6.33
C ASN A 187 -0.15 43.29 -5.13
N ASN A 188 0.78 44.00 -4.48
CA ASN A 188 1.33 43.61 -3.19
C ASN A 188 0.78 44.54 -2.11
N THR A 189 -0.07 44.03 -1.22
CA THR A 189 -0.67 44.79 -0.13
C THR A 189 -0.18 44.27 1.21
N LYS A 190 0.44 45.14 1.99
CA LYS A 190 0.88 44.86 3.38
C LYS A 190 0.08 45.77 4.33
N THR A 191 -0.67 45.18 5.26
CA THR A 191 -1.42 45.92 6.28
C THR A 191 -0.99 45.47 7.68
N GLY A 192 -0.81 46.41 8.58
CA GLY A 192 -0.45 46.11 9.97
C GLY A 192 -0.46 47.40 10.84
N LYS A 193 -0.47 47.19 12.16
CA LYS A 193 -0.37 48.34 13.11
C LYS A 193 0.98 49.08 12.97
N LYS A 194 2.03 48.37 12.64
CA LYS A 194 3.35 48.92 12.39
C LYS A 194 4.05 48.11 11.30
N ILE A 195 4.53 48.76 10.27
CA ILE A 195 5.32 48.19 9.19
C ILE A 195 6.69 48.85 9.23
N ASN A 196 7.73 48.08 9.54
CA ASN A 196 9.12 48.54 9.45
C ASN A 196 9.73 47.96 8.16
N LEU A 197 10.17 48.82 7.28
CA LEU A 197 10.92 48.47 6.07
C LEU A 197 12.32 49.13 6.25
N ASN A 198 13.32 48.32 6.56
CA ASN A 198 14.71 48.74 6.62
C ASN A 198 15.42 48.45 5.32
#